data_d89cd332ced9103a72be29d3f0e476ad
#
_entry.id   d89cd332ced9103a72be29d3f0e476ad
#
_cell.length_a   1.000
_cell.length_b   1.000
_cell.length_c   1.000
_cell.angle_alpha   90.00
_cell.angle_beta   90.00
_cell.angle_gamma   90.00
#
_symmetry.space_group_name_H-M   'P 1'
#
loop_
_entity.id
_entity.type
_entity.pdbx_description
1 polymer ?
#
loop_
_entity_poly.entity_id
_entity_poly.type
_entity_poly.pdbx_seq_one_letter_code
_entity_poly.pdbx_strand_id
1 'polypeptide(L)'
;MVFGEIVTVVGRYYAMDRDTNWERTEKAYNAIVKGEGDKTDDLINSVKKSYENGVTDEFILPLILNTDENTRIEREDGVIFANFRPDRARQLTRAIVDKEFKGFDRGEYLNTKFVCMAQYDIKIEAPVAYPPEKIVNGFGEVVAKNGLIQVRTAETEKYAHVTFFFNGGKEEPYEGEIRLLSHSPKVATYDLKPEMSAYEVKDNLIKELDKGHVDTVILNFANPDMVGHTGVVDAVVKACRAVDECLGEIVDKVLSMDGDILVTADHGNADLMVKPETGEPHTAHTTNPVPFIFISNKNKGVKLRKDGKLADIVPTMLELLNIEKTKEMDGKSLIIK
;
A
#
# COMPACT_ATOMS: atom_id res chain seq x y z
N MET A 1 -28.90 16.21 18.63
CA MET A 1 -29.88 16.17 17.53
C MET A 1 -29.20 15.35 16.44
N VAL A 2 -29.71 14.19 16.09
CA VAL A 2 -29.18 13.39 14.97
C VAL A 2 -29.92 13.90 13.73
N PHE A 3 -29.14 14.47 12.80
CA PHE A 3 -29.68 14.90 11.51
C PHE A 3 -29.24 13.88 10.46
N GLY A 4 -30.15 13.11 9.95
CA GLY A 4 -29.91 12.18 8.86
C GLY A 4 -30.51 10.79 9.12
N GLU A 5 -30.74 10.08 8.05
CA GLU A 5 -31.32 8.75 8.02
C GLU A 5 -30.60 7.86 7.01
N ILE A 6 -30.48 6.57 7.32
CA ILE A 6 -29.98 5.58 6.34
C ILE A 6 -31.17 5.16 5.50
N VAL A 7 -31.16 5.49 4.21
CA VAL A 7 -32.28 5.26 3.31
C VAL A 7 -32.04 4.13 2.30
N THR A 8 -30.77 3.75 2.08
CA THR A 8 -30.40 2.72 1.11
C THR A 8 -29.27 1.86 1.65
N VAL A 9 -29.37 0.55 1.51
CA VAL A 9 -28.31 -0.42 1.79
C VAL A 9 -28.10 -1.30 0.56
N VAL A 10 -26.85 -1.44 0.13
CA VAL A 10 -26.48 -2.24 -1.05
C VAL A 10 -25.17 -3.00 -0.78
N GLY A 11 -25.14 -4.28 -1.07
CA GLY A 11 -23.94 -5.09 -0.94
C GLY A 11 -22.80 -4.61 -1.87
N ARG A 12 -21.56 -4.79 -1.41
CA ARG A 12 -20.37 -4.32 -2.14
C ARG A 12 -20.20 -4.97 -3.52
N TYR A 13 -20.73 -6.16 -3.73
CA TYR A 13 -20.74 -6.84 -5.02
C TYR A 13 -21.36 -5.99 -6.13
N TYR A 14 -22.38 -5.19 -5.78
CA TYR A 14 -23.07 -4.26 -6.68
C TYR A 14 -22.49 -2.85 -6.61
N ALA A 15 -22.42 -2.28 -5.42
CA ALA A 15 -22.04 -0.88 -5.24
C ALA A 15 -20.53 -0.61 -5.41
N MET A 16 -19.70 -1.64 -5.34
CA MET A 16 -18.25 -1.53 -5.31
C MET A 16 -17.57 -2.45 -6.33
N ASP A 17 -18.22 -2.68 -7.47
CA ASP A 17 -17.59 -3.37 -8.61
C ASP A 17 -16.40 -2.55 -9.16
N ARG A 18 -15.33 -3.22 -9.62
CA ARG A 18 -14.14 -2.58 -10.18
C ARG A 18 -13.72 -3.14 -11.54
N ASP A 19 -14.46 -4.14 -12.03
CA ASP A 19 -14.11 -4.90 -13.22
C ASP A 19 -15.03 -4.60 -14.41
N THR A 20 -15.70 -3.42 -14.38
CA THR A 20 -16.62 -2.92 -15.42
C THR A 20 -17.86 -3.79 -15.66
N ASN A 21 -18.33 -4.50 -14.64
CA ASN A 21 -19.61 -5.17 -14.66
C ASN A 21 -20.72 -4.13 -14.42
N TRP A 22 -21.05 -3.37 -15.46
CA TRP A 22 -21.93 -2.21 -15.34
C TRP A 22 -23.33 -2.57 -14.84
N GLU A 23 -23.84 -3.76 -15.14
CA GLU A 23 -25.13 -4.28 -14.62
C GLU A 23 -25.17 -4.37 -13.09
N ARG A 24 -24.02 -4.51 -12.44
CA ARG A 24 -23.92 -4.48 -10.97
C ARG A 24 -23.98 -3.06 -10.46
N THR A 25 -23.16 -2.18 -11.05
CA THR A 25 -23.12 -0.76 -10.69
C THR A 25 -24.47 -0.09 -10.94
N GLU A 26 -25.17 -0.45 -12.02
CA GLU A 26 -26.50 0.03 -12.35
C GLU A 26 -27.53 -0.23 -11.24
N LYS A 27 -27.50 -1.43 -10.64
CA LYS A 27 -28.38 -1.73 -9.51
C LYS A 27 -28.16 -0.80 -8.33
N ALA A 28 -26.89 -0.53 -7.99
CA ALA A 28 -26.57 0.41 -6.92
C ALA A 28 -26.96 1.85 -7.28
N TYR A 29 -26.67 2.28 -8.50
CA TYR A 29 -27.07 3.60 -9.01
C TYR A 29 -28.59 3.78 -8.95
N ASN A 30 -29.34 2.83 -9.50
CA ASN A 30 -30.79 2.87 -9.51
C ASN A 30 -31.40 2.88 -8.11
N ALA A 31 -30.78 2.16 -7.16
CA ALA A 31 -31.20 2.22 -5.76
C ALA A 31 -31.04 3.62 -5.16
N ILE A 32 -29.91 4.26 -5.40
CA ILE A 32 -29.56 5.56 -4.79
C ILE A 32 -30.29 6.72 -5.50
N VAL A 33 -30.41 6.66 -6.82
CA VAL A 33 -30.97 7.76 -7.63
C VAL A 33 -32.46 7.57 -7.93
N LYS A 34 -32.88 6.35 -8.28
CA LYS A 34 -34.27 6.08 -8.70
C LYS A 34 -35.11 5.44 -7.59
N GLY A 35 -34.48 4.97 -6.47
CA GLY A 35 -35.15 4.26 -5.40
C GLY A 35 -35.67 2.89 -5.84
N GLU A 36 -34.95 2.23 -6.75
CA GLU A 36 -35.28 0.89 -7.22
C GLU A 36 -34.58 -0.17 -6.36
N GLY A 37 -35.34 -1.03 -5.72
CA GLY A 37 -34.85 -2.09 -4.83
C GLY A 37 -35.97 -2.65 -3.96
N ASP A 38 -35.62 -3.58 -3.09
CA ASP A 38 -36.59 -4.16 -2.14
C ASP A 38 -36.93 -3.14 -1.05
N LYS A 39 -38.20 -2.75 -0.99
CA LYS A 39 -38.67 -1.75 -0.04
C LYS A 39 -38.89 -2.35 1.34
N THR A 40 -38.52 -1.61 2.38
CA THR A 40 -38.64 -2.03 3.78
C THR A 40 -38.90 -0.87 4.72
N ASP A 41 -39.58 -1.11 5.83
CA ASP A 41 -39.74 -0.16 6.93
C ASP A 41 -38.63 -0.32 7.99
N ASP A 42 -37.84 -1.40 7.91
CA ASP A 42 -36.74 -1.71 8.85
C ASP A 42 -35.56 -2.34 8.11
N LEU A 43 -34.56 -1.50 7.79
CA LEU A 43 -33.35 -1.94 7.10
C LEU A 43 -32.56 -2.99 7.91
N ILE A 44 -32.49 -2.84 9.25
CA ILE A 44 -31.71 -3.75 10.10
C ILE A 44 -32.32 -5.14 10.06
N ASN A 45 -33.63 -5.22 10.20
CA ASN A 45 -34.33 -6.50 10.14
C ASN A 45 -34.26 -7.14 8.75
N SER A 46 -34.30 -6.35 7.68
CA SER A 46 -34.13 -6.84 6.31
C SER A 46 -32.74 -7.41 6.06
N VAL A 47 -31.69 -6.77 6.59
CA VAL A 47 -30.31 -7.30 6.54
C VAL A 47 -30.20 -8.62 7.30
N LYS A 48 -30.82 -8.73 8.51
CA LYS A 48 -30.83 -9.99 9.27
C LYS A 48 -31.54 -11.11 8.51
N LYS A 49 -32.67 -10.84 7.88
CA LYS A 49 -33.36 -11.81 7.02
C LYS A 49 -32.52 -12.24 5.82
N SER A 50 -31.74 -11.33 5.25
CA SER A 50 -30.78 -11.67 4.18
C SER A 50 -29.77 -12.71 4.67
N TYR A 51 -29.20 -12.53 5.89
CA TYR A 51 -28.28 -13.49 6.49
C TYR A 51 -28.93 -14.85 6.77
N GLU A 52 -30.16 -14.87 7.28
CA GLU A 52 -30.95 -16.09 7.50
C GLU A 52 -31.14 -16.88 6.20
N ASN A 53 -31.22 -16.20 5.05
CA ASN A 53 -31.29 -16.79 3.72
C ASN A 53 -29.92 -17.11 3.10
N GLY A 54 -28.83 -17.00 3.87
CA GLY A 54 -27.46 -17.30 3.41
C GLY A 54 -26.80 -16.21 2.53
N VAL A 55 -27.44 -15.05 2.43
CA VAL A 55 -26.90 -13.89 1.68
C VAL A 55 -26.24 -12.92 2.67
N THR A 56 -24.93 -12.86 2.66
CA THR A 56 -24.11 -12.02 3.54
C THR A 56 -23.83 -10.64 2.95
N ASP A 57 -23.17 -9.76 3.72
CA ASP A 57 -22.90 -8.35 3.42
C ASP A 57 -22.53 -8.06 1.97
N GLU A 58 -21.68 -8.89 1.39
CA GLU A 58 -21.15 -8.65 0.04
C GLU A 58 -22.25 -8.70 -1.03
N PHE A 59 -23.24 -9.56 -0.85
CA PHE A 59 -24.24 -9.90 -1.86
C PHE A 59 -25.63 -9.37 -1.57
N ILE A 60 -25.81 -8.54 -0.53
CA ILE A 60 -27.12 -7.94 -0.21
C ILE A 60 -27.62 -7.16 -1.41
N LEU A 61 -28.81 -7.53 -1.90
CA LEU A 61 -29.52 -6.78 -2.93
C LEU A 61 -29.92 -5.39 -2.42
N PRO A 62 -30.15 -4.42 -3.32
CA PRO A 62 -30.56 -3.07 -2.89
C PRO A 62 -31.79 -3.09 -2.01
N LEU A 63 -31.66 -2.61 -0.77
CA LEU A 63 -32.74 -2.39 0.18
C LEU A 63 -33.01 -0.89 0.28
N ILE A 64 -34.28 -0.51 0.18
CA ILE A 64 -34.73 0.90 0.22
C ILE A 64 -35.66 1.08 1.41
N LEU A 65 -35.34 2.03 2.29
CA LEU A 65 -36.23 2.41 3.37
C LEU A 65 -37.49 3.06 2.79
N ASN A 66 -38.66 2.62 3.25
CA ASN A 66 -39.91 3.26 2.93
C ASN A 66 -39.96 4.62 3.63
N THR A 67 -39.81 5.67 2.86
CA THR A 67 -39.80 7.05 3.33
C THR A 67 -40.33 7.95 2.22
N ASP A 68 -40.51 9.23 2.51
CA ASP A 68 -40.96 10.20 1.53
C ASP A 68 -40.01 10.29 0.33
N GLU A 69 -40.51 10.75 -0.80
CA GLU A 69 -39.79 10.76 -2.09
C GLU A 69 -38.47 11.55 -2.09
N ASN A 70 -38.24 12.42 -1.12
CA ASN A 70 -37.09 13.34 -1.03
C ASN A 70 -35.80 12.71 -0.47
N THR A 71 -35.66 11.38 -0.46
CA THR A 71 -34.47 10.69 0.08
C THR A 71 -33.51 10.18 -0.98
N ARG A 72 -33.76 10.49 -2.25
CA ARG A 72 -32.93 10.11 -3.39
C ARG A 72 -31.99 11.23 -3.75
N ILE A 73 -30.93 10.91 -4.48
CA ILE A 73 -30.09 11.94 -5.05
C ILE A 73 -30.84 12.61 -6.20
N GLU A 74 -31.11 13.88 -6.05
CA GLU A 74 -31.77 14.73 -7.04
C GLU A 74 -30.77 15.66 -7.76
N ARG A 75 -31.28 16.39 -8.73
CA ARG A 75 -30.50 17.35 -9.49
C ARG A 75 -29.96 18.45 -8.56
N GLU A 76 -28.68 18.81 -8.75
CA GLU A 76 -27.95 19.83 -7.98
C GLU A 76 -27.70 19.48 -6.50
N ASP A 77 -28.03 18.28 -6.05
CA ASP A 77 -27.75 17.85 -4.68
C ASP A 77 -26.26 17.83 -4.35
N GLY A 78 -25.95 18.08 -3.09
CA GLY A 78 -24.62 17.88 -2.52
C GLY A 78 -24.39 16.40 -2.17
N VAL A 79 -23.37 15.78 -2.76
CA VAL A 79 -23.02 14.38 -2.51
C VAL A 79 -21.60 14.30 -1.97
N ILE A 80 -21.41 13.67 -0.82
CA ILE A 80 -20.10 13.32 -0.28
C ILE A 80 -19.93 11.81 -0.37
N PHE A 81 -18.97 11.34 -1.19
CA PHE A 81 -18.67 9.93 -1.28
C PHE A 81 -17.56 9.58 -0.29
N ALA A 82 -17.92 9.10 0.90
CA ALA A 82 -17.03 8.89 2.03
C ALA A 82 -16.17 7.61 1.92
N ASN A 83 -15.80 7.20 0.71
CA ASN A 83 -14.93 6.05 0.46
C ASN A 83 -13.49 6.51 0.25
N PHE A 84 -12.55 6.05 1.08
CA PHE A 84 -11.13 6.42 0.97
C PHE A 84 -10.33 5.49 0.03
N ARG A 85 -10.82 4.28 -0.28
CA ARG A 85 -10.16 3.35 -1.20
C ARG A 85 -10.60 3.59 -2.65
N PRO A 86 -9.68 3.93 -3.59
CA PRO A 86 -10.05 4.43 -4.91
C PRO A 86 -10.67 3.40 -5.84
N ASP A 87 -10.12 2.18 -5.89
CA ASP A 87 -10.37 1.18 -6.93
C ASP A 87 -11.85 0.80 -7.07
N ARG A 88 -12.56 0.67 -5.96
CA ARG A 88 -13.96 0.26 -5.92
C ARG A 88 -14.98 1.41 -5.94
N ALA A 89 -14.51 2.65 -5.81
CA ALA A 89 -15.38 3.83 -5.86
C ALA A 89 -15.56 4.38 -7.28
N ARG A 90 -14.66 4.05 -8.21
CA ARG A 90 -14.60 4.64 -9.56
C ARG A 90 -15.89 4.53 -10.33
N GLN A 91 -16.45 3.32 -10.44
CA GLN A 91 -17.56 3.06 -11.35
C GLN A 91 -18.82 3.79 -10.93
N LEU A 92 -19.19 3.69 -9.65
CA LEU A 92 -20.37 4.41 -9.14
C LEU A 92 -20.18 5.93 -9.20
N THR A 93 -18.98 6.43 -8.89
CA THR A 93 -18.67 7.86 -9.06
C THR A 93 -18.86 8.29 -10.51
N ARG A 94 -18.27 7.56 -11.48
CA ARG A 94 -18.43 7.88 -12.91
C ARG A 94 -19.87 7.85 -13.35
N ALA A 95 -20.67 6.89 -12.86
CA ALA A 95 -22.09 6.83 -13.17
C ALA A 95 -22.84 8.10 -12.68
N ILE A 96 -22.39 8.74 -11.61
CA ILE A 96 -23.04 9.96 -11.08
C ILE A 96 -22.48 11.23 -11.75
N VAL A 97 -21.13 11.34 -11.91
CA VAL A 97 -20.48 12.63 -12.23
C VAL A 97 -20.09 12.79 -13.70
N ASP A 98 -19.82 11.69 -14.45
CA ASP A 98 -19.37 11.84 -15.85
C ASP A 98 -20.52 12.34 -16.72
N LYS A 99 -20.33 13.45 -17.42
CA LYS A 99 -21.36 14.02 -18.30
C LYS A 99 -21.73 13.07 -19.45
N GLU A 100 -20.74 12.44 -20.04
CA GLU A 100 -20.88 11.51 -21.16
C GLU A 100 -20.70 10.05 -20.71
N PHE A 101 -21.44 9.64 -19.68
CA PHE A 101 -21.39 8.28 -19.17
C PHE A 101 -22.02 7.29 -20.17
N LYS A 102 -21.37 6.13 -20.37
CA LYS A 102 -21.76 5.11 -21.38
C LYS A 102 -21.93 3.68 -20.80
N GLY A 103 -21.84 3.51 -19.49
CA GLY A 103 -21.88 2.18 -18.87
C GLY A 103 -23.27 1.52 -18.90
N PHE A 104 -24.32 2.31 -18.71
CA PHE A 104 -25.72 1.92 -18.75
C PHE A 104 -26.60 3.18 -18.96
N ASP A 105 -27.89 2.97 -19.21
CA ASP A 105 -28.84 4.11 -19.31
C ASP A 105 -29.21 4.61 -17.91
N ARG A 106 -28.57 5.67 -17.49
CA ARG A 106 -28.84 6.30 -16.20
C ARG A 106 -29.99 7.31 -16.22
N GLY A 107 -30.49 7.65 -17.42
CA GLY A 107 -31.43 8.74 -17.60
C GLY A 107 -30.75 10.12 -17.64
N GLU A 108 -31.41 11.12 -17.09
CA GLU A 108 -30.92 12.50 -17.08
C GLU A 108 -29.65 12.68 -16.23
N TYR A 109 -28.71 13.51 -16.67
CA TYR A 109 -27.55 13.92 -15.88
C TYR A 109 -27.95 14.86 -14.75
N LEU A 110 -27.67 14.47 -13.51
CA LEU A 110 -28.15 15.16 -12.31
C LEU A 110 -27.34 16.42 -11.97
N ASN A 111 -26.15 16.59 -12.52
CA ASN A 111 -25.27 17.74 -12.24
C ASN A 111 -25.05 17.96 -10.71
N THR A 112 -24.83 16.90 -9.99
CA THR A 112 -24.65 16.96 -8.52
C THR A 112 -23.39 17.73 -8.12
N LYS A 113 -23.40 18.34 -6.94
CA LYS A 113 -22.20 18.91 -6.29
C LYS A 113 -21.46 17.80 -5.55
N PHE A 114 -20.76 16.96 -6.31
CA PHE A 114 -20.13 15.75 -5.82
C PHE A 114 -18.73 16.01 -5.26
N VAL A 115 -18.40 15.41 -4.11
CA VAL A 115 -17.07 15.44 -3.51
C VAL A 115 -16.59 14.02 -3.26
N CYS A 116 -15.46 13.65 -3.88
CA CYS A 116 -14.76 12.41 -3.60
C CYS A 116 -13.94 12.53 -2.31
N MET A 117 -13.97 11.52 -1.45
CA MET A 117 -13.12 11.51 -0.25
C MET A 117 -11.63 11.43 -0.63
N ALA A 118 -11.28 10.58 -1.60
CA ALA A 118 -9.93 10.44 -2.14
C ALA A 118 -9.95 10.57 -3.68
N GLN A 119 -8.81 10.71 -4.30
CA GLN A 119 -8.72 10.72 -5.76
C GLN A 119 -8.96 9.31 -6.32
N TYR A 120 -10.14 9.05 -6.85
CA TYR A 120 -10.52 7.73 -7.37
C TYR A 120 -9.95 7.47 -8.77
N ASP A 121 -9.85 8.51 -9.58
CA ASP A 121 -9.23 8.49 -10.90
C ASP A 121 -8.89 9.94 -11.29
N ILE A 122 -7.74 10.15 -11.92
CA ILE A 122 -7.30 11.49 -12.36
C ILE A 122 -8.24 12.09 -13.43
N LYS A 123 -9.02 11.25 -14.12
CA LYS A 123 -9.96 11.66 -15.16
C LYS A 123 -11.36 11.98 -14.63
N ILE A 124 -11.61 11.78 -13.34
CA ILE A 124 -12.90 12.14 -12.73
C ILE A 124 -12.88 13.64 -12.40
N GLU A 125 -13.76 14.39 -13.04
CA GLU A 125 -13.89 15.85 -12.83
C GLU A 125 -14.80 16.15 -11.63
N ALA A 126 -14.33 15.79 -10.43
CA ALA A 126 -15.01 16.12 -9.16
C ALA A 126 -13.98 16.59 -8.13
N PRO A 127 -14.35 17.53 -7.23
CA PRO A 127 -13.50 17.89 -6.08
C PRO A 127 -13.10 16.68 -5.24
N VAL A 128 -11.87 16.69 -4.73
CA VAL A 128 -11.31 15.69 -3.86
C VAL A 128 -11.04 16.30 -2.49
N ALA A 129 -11.64 15.73 -1.43
CA ALA A 129 -11.47 16.22 -0.07
C ALA A 129 -10.05 16.04 0.46
N TYR A 130 -9.46 14.86 0.18
CA TYR A 130 -8.09 14.48 0.54
C TYR A 130 -7.33 14.06 -0.72
N PRO A 131 -6.81 15.02 -1.50
CA PRO A 131 -6.01 14.71 -2.67
C PRO A 131 -4.72 13.98 -2.26
N PRO A 132 -4.12 13.17 -3.16
CA PRO A 132 -2.83 12.57 -2.89
C PRO A 132 -1.79 13.65 -2.55
N GLU A 133 -1.08 13.47 -1.45
CA GLU A 133 0.05 14.33 -1.13
C GLU A 133 1.16 14.11 -2.14
N LYS A 134 1.61 15.19 -2.76
CA LYS A 134 2.75 15.15 -3.66
C LYS A 134 4.02 15.19 -2.82
N ILE A 135 4.67 14.04 -2.67
CA ILE A 135 5.96 13.96 -1.98
C ILE A 135 7.01 14.64 -2.86
N VAL A 136 7.62 15.67 -2.32
CA VAL A 136 8.73 16.40 -2.95
C VAL A 136 9.98 16.30 -2.08
N ASN A 137 11.15 16.41 -2.70
CA ASN A 137 12.42 16.30 -2.01
C ASN A 137 12.56 15.00 -1.19
N GLY A 138 11.96 13.90 -1.67
CA GLY A 138 12.20 12.56 -1.14
C GLY A 138 13.63 12.09 -1.40
N PHE A 139 14.02 10.97 -0.77
CA PHE A 139 15.40 10.46 -0.85
C PHE A 139 15.93 10.35 -2.28
N GLY A 140 15.19 9.70 -3.19
CA GLY A 140 15.60 9.51 -4.57
C GLY A 140 15.85 10.82 -5.31
N GLU A 141 15.01 11.83 -5.08
CA GLU A 141 15.15 13.16 -5.66
C GLU A 141 16.36 13.91 -5.09
N VAL A 142 16.58 13.81 -3.77
CA VAL A 142 17.72 14.46 -3.11
C VAL A 142 19.05 13.87 -3.57
N VAL A 143 19.13 12.54 -3.66
CA VAL A 143 20.33 11.83 -4.17
C VAL A 143 20.63 12.24 -5.61
N ALA A 144 19.62 12.25 -6.49
CA ALA A 144 19.75 12.68 -7.89
C ALA A 144 20.21 14.15 -8.01
N LYS A 145 19.62 15.08 -7.23
CA LYS A 145 20.02 16.49 -7.20
C LYS A 145 21.49 16.70 -6.77
N ASN A 146 22.05 15.77 -6.01
CA ASN A 146 23.47 15.79 -5.62
C ASN A 146 24.37 15.03 -6.61
N GLY A 147 23.85 14.58 -7.75
CA GLY A 147 24.62 13.89 -8.80
C GLY A 147 25.10 12.50 -8.40
N LEU A 148 24.48 11.88 -7.39
CA LEU A 148 24.84 10.57 -6.87
C LEU A 148 24.07 9.44 -7.56
N ILE A 149 24.72 8.29 -7.68
CA ILE A 149 24.15 7.06 -8.27
C ILE A 149 23.50 6.21 -7.19
N GLN A 150 22.23 5.86 -7.39
CA GLN A 150 21.46 5.07 -6.46
C GLN A 150 20.95 3.78 -7.10
N VAL A 151 21.03 2.67 -6.37
CA VAL A 151 20.50 1.37 -6.78
C VAL A 151 19.23 1.05 -6.00
N ARG A 152 18.20 0.58 -6.70
CA ARG A 152 16.97 0.01 -6.15
C ARG A 152 16.92 -1.46 -6.53
N THR A 153 16.84 -2.36 -5.55
CA THR A 153 16.84 -3.78 -5.83
C THR A 153 15.91 -4.57 -4.92
N ALA A 154 15.14 -5.42 -5.53
CA ALA A 154 14.26 -6.38 -4.88
C ALA A 154 13.80 -7.44 -5.89
N GLU A 155 13.15 -8.47 -5.39
CA GLU A 155 12.38 -9.36 -6.26
C GLU A 155 10.95 -8.82 -6.49
N THR A 156 10.21 -9.41 -7.47
CA THR A 156 8.91 -8.91 -7.98
C THR A 156 7.95 -8.48 -6.88
N GLU A 157 7.81 -9.27 -5.81
CA GLU A 157 6.85 -9.03 -4.72
C GLU A 157 7.10 -7.70 -3.95
N LYS A 158 8.35 -7.27 -3.90
CA LYS A 158 8.77 -6.07 -3.17
C LYS A 158 9.39 -4.99 -4.06
N TYR A 159 9.40 -5.18 -5.38
CA TYR A 159 9.99 -4.21 -6.31
C TYR A 159 9.33 -2.83 -6.25
N ALA A 160 8.01 -2.79 -6.22
CA ALA A 160 7.27 -1.54 -6.09
C ALA A 160 7.57 -0.81 -4.76
N HIS A 161 7.90 -1.56 -3.70
CA HIS A 161 8.22 -0.98 -2.39
C HIS A 161 9.54 -0.18 -2.41
N VAL A 162 10.54 -0.65 -3.14
CA VAL A 162 11.83 0.05 -3.26
C VAL A 162 11.88 1.04 -4.43
N THR A 163 10.88 1.08 -5.31
CA THR A 163 10.78 1.97 -6.47
C THR A 163 9.60 2.93 -6.33
N PHE A 164 8.44 2.58 -6.84
CA PHE A 164 7.24 3.43 -6.88
C PHE A 164 6.86 4.03 -5.52
N PHE A 165 6.68 3.18 -4.49
CA PHE A 165 6.28 3.67 -3.17
C PHE A 165 7.39 4.46 -2.49
N PHE A 166 8.64 4.01 -2.58
CA PHE A 166 9.79 4.70 -2.01
C PHE A 166 10.03 6.07 -2.67
N ASN A 167 9.67 6.21 -3.95
CA ASN A 167 9.73 7.46 -4.70
C ASN A 167 8.45 8.32 -4.57
N GLY A 168 7.60 8.02 -3.58
CA GLY A 168 6.41 8.82 -3.29
C GLY A 168 5.33 8.75 -4.36
N GLY A 169 5.21 7.59 -5.05
CA GLY A 169 4.22 7.37 -6.11
C GLY A 169 4.70 7.81 -7.50
N LYS A 170 6.00 8.10 -7.66
CA LYS A 170 6.59 8.39 -8.98
C LYS A 170 7.07 7.10 -9.64
N GLU A 171 6.55 6.82 -10.84
CA GLU A 171 6.90 5.61 -11.60
C GLU A 171 8.25 5.74 -12.29
N GLU A 172 8.53 6.90 -12.88
CA GLU A 172 9.77 7.14 -13.61
C GLU A 172 10.96 7.21 -12.65
N PRO A 173 12.10 6.55 -12.97
CA PRO A 173 13.29 6.65 -12.17
C PRO A 173 13.83 8.08 -12.12
N TYR A 174 14.51 8.43 -11.05
CA TYR A 174 15.28 9.65 -10.96
C TYR A 174 16.57 9.53 -11.77
N GLU A 175 17.20 10.64 -12.11
CA GLU A 175 18.52 10.64 -12.72
C GLU A 175 19.53 9.91 -11.80
N GLY A 176 20.32 9.00 -12.37
CA GLY A 176 21.24 8.16 -11.60
C GLY A 176 20.56 7.01 -10.83
N GLU A 177 19.27 6.77 -10.98
CA GLU A 177 18.57 5.65 -10.35
C GLU A 177 18.62 4.40 -11.23
N ILE A 178 19.35 3.39 -10.77
CA ILE A 178 19.49 2.08 -11.40
C ILE A 178 18.53 1.11 -10.70
N ARG A 179 17.69 0.43 -11.46
CA ARG A 179 16.70 -0.52 -10.97
C ARG A 179 17.09 -1.95 -11.35
N LEU A 180 17.30 -2.80 -10.35
CA LEU A 180 17.61 -4.23 -10.51
C LEU A 180 16.42 -5.05 -10.01
N LEU A 181 15.71 -5.67 -10.94
CA LEU A 181 14.58 -6.55 -10.65
C LEU A 181 15.02 -8.00 -10.79
N SER A 182 14.82 -8.81 -9.75
CA SER A 182 14.84 -10.27 -9.83
C SER A 182 13.40 -10.80 -9.84
N HIS A 183 13.13 -11.82 -10.66
CA HIS A 183 11.78 -12.36 -10.73
C HIS A 183 11.50 -13.32 -9.59
N SER A 184 10.41 -13.10 -8.86
CA SER A 184 9.96 -14.04 -7.83
C SER A 184 9.63 -15.40 -8.43
N PRO A 185 9.85 -16.50 -7.70
CA PRO A 185 9.58 -17.84 -8.20
C PRO A 185 8.08 -18.06 -8.43
N LYS A 186 7.73 -18.74 -9.50
CA LYS A 186 6.34 -19.08 -9.85
C LYS A 186 5.90 -20.34 -9.09
N VAL A 187 5.59 -20.19 -7.82
CA VAL A 187 5.06 -21.26 -6.95
C VAL A 187 3.68 -20.88 -6.42
N ALA A 188 2.90 -21.86 -5.99
CA ALA A 188 1.55 -21.60 -5.47
C ALA A 188 1.60 -20.81 -4.16
N THR A 189 2.53 -21.15 -3.26
CA THR A 189 2.80 -20.49 -2.00
C THR A 189 4.31 -20.51 -1.73
N TYR A 190 4.85 -19.50 -1.04
CA TYR A 190 6.29 -19.35 -0.89
C TYR A 190 6.93 -20.25 0.17
N ASP A 191 6.17 -20.98 0.96
CA ASP A 191 6.68 -22.07 1.81
C ASP A 191 7.26 -23.23 0.99
N LEU A 192 6.85 -23.40 -0.28
CA LEU A 192 7.39 -24.37 -1.20
C LEU A 192 8.80 -23.99 -1.72
N LYS A 193 9.15 -22.70 -1.65
CA LYS A 193 10.47 -22.18 -2.03
C LYS A 193 10.86 -21.00 -1.14
N PRO A 194 11.23 -21.23 0.14
CA PRO A 194 11.44 -20.18 1.14
C PRO A 194 12.58 -19.21 0.81
N GLU A 195 13.61 -19.65 0.12
CA GLU A 195 14.71 -18.81 -0.35
C GLU A 195 14.26 -17.81 -1.42
N MET A 196 13.09 -18.02 -2.02
CA MET A 196 12.53 -17.19 -3.08
C MET A 196 13.61 -16.82 -4.13
N SER A 197 13.87 -15.53 -4.34
CA SER A 197 14.93 -15.06 -5.24
C SER A 197 16.03 -14.27 -4.51
N ALA A 198 16.21 -14.49 -3.19
CA ALA A 198 17.16 -13.72 -2.38
C ALA A 198 18.60 -13.81 -2.90
N TYR A 199 19.05 -14.99 -3.30
CA TYR A 199 20.40 -15.20 -3.85
C TYR A 199 20.60 -14.44 -5.16
N GLU A 200 19.60 -14.42 -6.05
CA GLU A 200 19.68 -13.65 -7.30
C GLU A 200 19.71 -12.15 -7.04
N VAL A 201 18.89 -11.66 -6.11
CA VAL A 201 18.91 -10.24 -5.68
C VAL A 201 20.29 -9.85 -5.17
N LYS A 202 20.88 -10.66 -4.30
CA LYS A 202 22.23 -10.49 -3.76
C LYS A 202 23.27 -10.48 -4.89
N ASP A 203 23.26 -11.48 -5.78
CA ASP A 203 24.24 -11.61 -6.86
C ASP A 203 24.17 -10.44 -7.84
N ASN A 204 22.97 -9.99 -8.21
CA ASN A 204 22.78 -8.83 -9.08
C ASN A 204 23.29 -7.54 -8.43
N LEU A 205 23.04 -7.36 -7.11
CA LEU A 205 23.57 -6.21 -6.39
C LEU A 205 25.09 -6.22 -6.33
N ILE A 206 25.71 -7.35 -5.96
CA ILE A 206 27.19 -7.45 -5.86
C ILE A 206 27.84 -7.14 -7.22
N LYS A 207 27.30 -7.68 -8.33
CA LYS A 207 27.78 -7.36 -9.68
C LYS A 207 27.70 -5.87 -10.01
N GLU A 208 26.63 -5.20 -9.54
CA GLU A 208 26.50 -3.75 -9.75
C GLU A 208 27.50 -2.96 -8.91
N LEU A 209 27.68 -3.35 -7.64
CA LEU A 209 28.68 -2.75 -6.75
C LEU A 209 30.12 -2.93 -7.25
N ASP A 210 30.43 -4.05 -7.92
CA ASP A 210 31.75 -4.33 -8.51
C ASP A 210 32.15 -3.31 -9.58
N LYS A 211 31.19 -2.60 -10.19
CA LYS A 211 31.48 -1.54 -11.16
C LYS A 211 32.03 -0.26 -10.51
N GLY A 212 31.91 -0.10 -9.19
CA GLY A 212 32.58 0.96 -8.42
C GLY A 212 32.00 2.37 -8.57
N HIS A 213 30.77 2.53 -9.07
CA HIS A 213 30.14 3.83 -9.31
C HIS A 213 28.89 4.10 -8.46
N VAL A 214 28.50 3.14 -7.62
CA VAL A 214 27.27 3.24 -6.80
C VAL A 214 27.56 3.97 -5.50
N ASP A 215 26.77 4.99 -5.20
CA ASP A 215 26.87 5.78 -3.96
C ASP A 215 25.92 5.29 -2.89
N THR A 216 24.73 4.82 -3.25
CA THR A 216 23.73 4.35 -2.28
C THR A 216 22.86 3.23 -2.84
N VAL A 217 22.32 2.40 -1.94
CA VAL A 217 21.49 1.23 -2.27
C VAL A 217 20.26 1.21 -1.37
N ILE A 218 19.10 0.94 -1.96
CA ILE A 218 17.89 0.51 -1.25
C ILE A 218 17.57 -0.91 -1.72
N LEU A 219 17.63 -1.86 -0.80
CA LEU A 219 17.34 -3.27 -1.04
C LEU A 219 16.22 -3.74 -0.12
N ASN A 220 15.31 -4.56 -0.64
CA ASN A 220 14.34 -5.28 0.16
C ASN A 220 14.40 -6.78 -0.15
N PHE A 221 14.56 -7.61 0.88
CA PHE A 221 14.37 -9.04 0.84
C PHE A 221 12.94 -9.38 1.23
N ALA A 222 12.18 -9.96 0.29
CA ALA A 222 10.76 -10.26 0.47
C ALA A 222 10.47 -11.46 1.39
N ASN A 223 11.47 -12.30 1.62
CA ASN A 223 11.32 -13.64 2.18
C ASN A 223 10.62 -13.70 3.55
N PRO A 224 11.05 -12.94 4.60
CA PRO A 224 10.44 -13.07 5.91
C PRO A 224 8.95 -12.71 5.90
N ASP A 225 8.56 -11.72 5.10
CA ASP A 225 7.17 -11.30 4.96
C ASP A 225 6.36 -12.29 4.13
N MET A 226 6.78 -12.58 2.92
CA MET A 226 6.01 -13.41 1.98
C MET A 226 5.87 -14.87 2.45
N VAL A 227 6.92 -15.44 3.02
CA VAL A 227 6.86 -16.78 3.62
C VAL A 227 6.12 -16.75 4.95
N GLY A 228 6.23 -15.66 5.73
CA GLY A 228 5.50 -15.44 6.97
C GLY A 228 3.99 -15.54 6.79
N HIS A 229 3.46 -15.00 5.70
CA HIS A 229 2.03 -15.08 5.37
C HIS A 229 1.51 -16.51 5.15
N THR A 230 2.38 -17.49 4.96
CA THR A 230 1.97 -18.90 4.82
C THR A 230 1.67 -19.58 6.16
N GLY A 231 2.18 -19.04 7.28
CA GLY A 231 2.03 -19.63 8.62
C GLY A 231 2.90 -20.87 8.86
N VAL A 232 3.78 -21.24 7.93
CA VAL A 232 4.64 -22.44 8.02
C VAL A 232 5.98 -22.10 8.67
N VAL A 233 6.11 -22.36 9.97
CA VAL A 233 7.27 -21.96 10.79
C VAL A 233 8.61 -22.45 10.20
N ASP A 234 8.70 -23.74 9.83
CA ASP A 234 9.94 -24.31 9.27
C ASP A 234 10.37 -23.63 7.96
N ALA A 235 9.40 -23.20 7.16
CA ALA A 235 9.67 -22.44 5.94
C ALA A 235 10.20 -21.05 6.25
N VAL A 236 9.62 -20.37 7.24
CA VAL A 236 10.08 -19.05 7.70
C VAL A 236 11.51 -19.12 8.23
N VAL A 237 11.86 -20.14 9.00
CA VAL A 237 13.24 -20.35 9.46
C VAL A 237 14.22 -20.49 8.29
N LYS A 238 13.84 -21.22 7.23
CA LYS A 238 14.67 -21.34 6.02
C LYS A 238 14.76 -20.01 5.27
N ALA A 239 13.65 -19.27 5.17
CA ALA A 239 13.61 -17.95 4.56
C ALA A 239 14.56 -16.96 5.28
N CYS A 240 14.50 -16.91 6.61
CA CYS A 240 15.40 -16.06 7.41
C CYS A 240 16.88 -16.46 7.25
N ARG A 241 17.20 -17.77 7.18
CA ARG A 241 18.58 -18.23 6.93
C ARG A 241 19.09 -17.81 5.56
N ALA A 242 18.28 -17.95 4.50
CA ALA A 242 18.67 -17.50 3.16
C ALA A 242 18.95 -15.99 3.12
N VAL A 243 18.12 -15.18 3.82
CA VAL A 243 18.34 -13.73 3.94
C VAL A 243 19.61 -13.43 4.74
N ASP A 244 19.86 -14.13 5.85
CA ASP A 244 21.06 -13.96 6.67
C ASP A 244 22.35 -14.25 5.88
N GLU A 245 22.38 -15.35 5.14
CA GLU A 245 23.49 -15.71 4.24
C GLU A 245 23.73 -14.61 3.19
N CYS A 246 22.67 -14.20 2.48
CA CYS A 246 22.77 -13.16 1.45
C CYS A 246 23.22 -11.81 2.04
N LEU A 247 22.69 -11.45 3.21
CA LEU A 247 23.06 -10.23 3.91
C LEU A 247 24.53 -10.25 4.32
N GLY A 248 25.03 -11.40 4.83
CA GLY A 248 26.43 -11.57 5.19
C GLY A 248 27.37 -11.24 4.03
N GLU A 249 27.13 -11.80 2.84
CA GLU A 249 27.94 -11.52 1.64
C GLU A 249 27.85 -10.04 1.20
N ILE A 250 26.66 -9.43 1.28
CA ILE A 250 26.49 -8.00 0.96
C ILE A 250 27.25 -7.14 1.99
N VAL A 251 27.19 -7.47 3.27
CA VAL A 251 27.93 -6.77 4.34
C VAL A 251 29.43 -6.81 4.05
N ASP A 252 29.99 -7.99 3.78
CA ASP A 252 31.41 -8.15 3.47
C ASP A 252 31.80 -7.32 2.24
N LYS A 253 30.97 -7.34 1.18
CA LYS A 253 31.21 -6.56 -0.04
C LYS A 253 31.20 -5.06 0.25
N VAL A 254 30.18 -4.54 0.93
CA VAL A 254 30.06 -3.10 1.20
C VAL A 254 31.15 -2.61 2.14
N LEU A 255 31.50 -3.38 3.17
CA LEU A 255 32.62 -3.06 4.07
C LEU A 255 33.97 -3.07 3.35
N SER A 256 34.16 -3.95 2.34
CA SER A 256 35.37 -3.96 1.51
C SER A 256 35.51 -2.70 0.65
N MET A 257 34.40 -2.00 0.41
CA MET A 257 34.36 -0.71 -0.31
C MET A 257 34.33 0.51 0.64
N ASP A 258 34.58 0.29 1.93
CA ASP A 258 34.47 1.33 2.97
C ASP A 258 33.07 1.93 3.09
N GLY A 259 32.03 1.20 2.72
CA GLY A 259 30.64 1.62 2.83
C GLY A 259 30.06 1.43 4.23
N ASP A 260 28.95 2.09 4.48
CA ASP A 260 28.12 1.98 5.69
C ASP A 260 26.82 1.24 5.37
N ILE A 261 26.26 0.47 6.32
CA ILE A 261 25.07 -0.34 6.11
C ILE A 261 24.07 -0.09 7.24
N LEU A 262 22.82 0.13 6.85
CA LEU A 262 21.67 0.18 7.74
C LEU A 262 20.78 -1.03 7.45
N VAL A 263 20.55 -1.90 8.44
CA VAL A 263 19.67 -3.06 8.32
C VAL A 263 18.44 -2.83 9.21
N THR A 264 17.26 -2.99 8.62
CA THR A 264 15.99 -2.85 9.32
C THR A 264 14.89 -3.65 8.62
N ALA A 265 13.67 -3.58 9.15
CA ALA A 265 12.46 -4.04 8.46
C ALA A 265 11.45 -2.89 8.38
N ASP A 266 10.54 -2.96 7.40
CA ASP A 266 9.44 -2.01 7.23
C ASP A 266 8.27 -2.30 8.19
N HIS A 267 8.09 -3.55 8.60
CA HIS A 267 7.13 -4.02 9.61
C HIS A 267 7.53 -5.40 10.12
N GLY A 268 6.87 -5.87 11.17
CA GLY A 268 6.99 -7.23 11.66
C GLY A 268 6.02 -8.18 10.95
N ASN A 269 6.42 -9.44 10.83
CA ASN A 269 5.62 -10.58 10.35
C ASN A 269 6.21 -11.88 10.91
N ALA A 270 7.40 -12.27 10.44
CA ALA A 270 8.11 -13.50 10.86
C ALA A 270 8.53 -13.51 12.34
N ASP A 271 8.45 -12.38 13.02
CA ASP A 271 8.72 -12.25 14.47
C ASP A 271 7.62 -12.87 15.33
N LEU A 272 6.43 -13.11 14.79
CA LEU A 272 5.30 -13.74 15.48
C LEU A 272 4.58 -14.72 14.54
N MET A 273 4.99 -15.98 14.58
CA MET A 273 4.44 -17.03 13.71
C MET A 273 3.28 -17.81 14.32
N VAL A 274 3.11 -17.72 15.63
CA VAL A 274 2.08 -18.46 16.38
C VAL A 274 1.42 -17.52 17.37
N LYS A 275 0.10 -17.50 17.40
CA LYS A 275 -0.67 -16.72 18.39
C LYS A 275 -0.44 -17.28 19.79
N PRO A 276 0.08 -16.51 20.75
CA PRO A 276 0.38 -17.02 22.08
C PRO A 276 -0.85 -17.56 22.83
N GLU A 277 -2.03 -16.99 22.55
CA GLU A 277 -3.27 -17.29 23.26
C GLU A 277 -3.91 -18.61 22.78
N THR A 278 -3.78 -18.94 21.50
CA THR A 278 -4.51 -20.05 20.87
C THR A 278 -3.62 -21.16 20.34
N GLY A 279 -2.32 -20.89 20.12
CA GLY A 279 -1.40 -21.80 19.46
C GLY A 279 -1.63 -21.94 17.94
N GLU A 280 -2.55 -21.14 17.37
CA GLU A 280 -2.82 -21.13 15.94
C GLU A 280 -1.73 -20.35 15.16
N PRO A 281 -1.51 -20.66 13.86
CA PRO A 281 -0.64 -19.87 13.02
C PRO A 281 -1.06 -18.40 12.97
N HIS A 282 -0.07 -17.51 13.05
CA HIS A 282 -0.23 -16.08 12.83
C HIS A 282 0.35 -15.73 11.46
N THR A 283 -0.45 -15.16 10.58
CA THR A 283 -0.10 -14.90 9.17
C THR A 283 -0.23 -13.43 8.78
N ALA A 284 -0.44 -12.55 9.76
CA ALA A 284 -0.60 -11.12 9.54
C ALA A 284 0.65 -10.35 9.97
N HIS A 285 0.74 -9.10 9.55
CA HIS A 285 1.77 -8.20 10.03
C HIS A 285 1.60 -7.92 11.53
N THR A 286 2.70 -7.64 12.22
CA THR A 286 2.70 -7.22 13.62
C THR A 286 3.03 -5.74 13.75
N THR A 287 2.67 -5.16 14.89
CA THR A 287 3.06 -3.79 15.27
C THR A 287 4.29 -3.79 16.20
N ASN A 288 4.98 -4.92 16.32
CA ASN A 288 6.19 -5.02 17.11
C ASN A 288 7.28 -4.09 16.58
N PRO A 289 8.12 -3.52 17.46
CA PRO A 289 9.28 -2.76 17.03
C PRO A 289 10.22 -3.62 16.18
N VAL A 290 10.66 -3.06 15.06
CA VAL A 290 11.62 -3.72 14.16
C VAL A 290 13.06 -3.40 14.59
N PRO A 291 14.03 -4.29 14.33
CA PRO A 291 15.44 -4.01 14.62
C PRO A 291 15.97 -2.88 13.72
N PHE A 292 16.95 -2.15 14.22
CA PHE A 292 17.76 -1.23 13.43
C PHE A 292 19.23 -1.44 13.77
N ILE A 293 20.01 -1.87 12.79
CA ILE A 293 21.43 -2.23 12.95
C ILE A 293 22.26 -1.32 12.05
N PHE A 294 23.28 -0.69 12.61
CA PHE A 294 24.27 0.10 11.88
C PHE A 294 25.59 -0.65 11.83
N ILE A 295 26.12 -0.89 10.64
CA ILE A 295 27.36 -1.62 10.41
C ILE A 295 28.32 -0.72 9.65
N SER A 296 29.52 -0.51 10.16
CA SER A 296 30.52 0.38 9.60
C SER A 296 31.94 0.04 10.08
N ASN A 297 32.91 0.16 9.18
CA ASN A 297 34.32 0.11 9.57
C ASN A 297 34.85 1.47 10.04
N LYS A 298 34.31 2.56 9.48
CA LYS A 298 34.77 3.95 9.76
C LYS A 298 34.18 4.50 11.05
N ASN A 299 32.92 4.14 11.32
CA ASN A 299 32.09 4.73 12.39
C ASN A 299 31.91 3.76 13.56
N LYS A 300 32.97 3.03 13.93
CA LYS A 300 32.95 2.10 15.06
C LYS A 300 32.64 2.82 16.38
N GLY A 301 31.67 2.29 17.13
CA GLY A 301 31.29 2.85 18.43
C GLY A 301 30.28 3.99 18.39
N VAL A 302 29.76 4.35 17.23
CA VAL A 302 28.64 5.29 17.12
C VAL A 302 27.45 4.75 17.93
N LYS A 303 26.84 5.64 18.71
CA LYS A 303 25.62 5.33 19.48
C LYS A 303 24.39 5.71 18.66
N LEU A 304 23.36 4.89 18.76
CA LEU A 304 22.08 5.13 18.10
C LEU A 304 21.01 5.51 19.13
N ARG A 305 20.07 6.37 18.76
CA ARG A 305 18.88 6.67 19.54
C ARG A 305 18.00 5.43 19.68
N LYS A 306 17.32 5.29 20.81
CA LYS A 306 16.46 4.13 21.10
C LYS A 306 14.99 4.34 20.68
N ASP A 307 14.59 5.58 20.41
CA ASP A 307 13.23 6.02 20.12
C ASP A 307 12.99 6.24 18.62
N GLY A 308 13.65 5.47 17.77
CA GLY A 308 13.61 5.61 16.33
C GLY A 308 12.28 5.19 15.70
N LYS A 309 11.99 5.73 14.52
CA LYS A 309 10.89 5.36 13.64
C LYS A 309 11.37 5.25 12.19
N LEU A 310 10.59 4.61 11.31
CA LEU A 310 10.98 4.43 9.90
C LEU A 310 11.33 5.74 9.19
N ALA A 311 10.65 6.85 9.54
CA ALA A 311 10.95 8.17 9.00
C ALA A 311 12.36 8.70 9.35
N ASP A 312 13.06 8.10 10.30
CA ASP A 312 14.41 8.50 10.73
C ASP A 312 15.52 7.85 9.87
N ILE A 313 15.19 6.83 9.09
CA ILE A 313 16.16 6.07 8.27
C ILE A 313 16.79 6.99 7.21
N VAL A 314 15.97 7.67 6.41
CA VAL A 314 16.45 8.56 5.34
C VAL A 314 17.29 9.71 5.88
N PRO A 315 16.89 10.46 6.92
CA PRO A 315 17.78 11.43 7.57
C PRO A 315 19.11 10.86 8.04
N THR A 316 19.12 9.60 8.52
CA THR A 316 20.37 8.91 8.91
C THR A 316 21.25 8.61 7.71
N MET A 317 20.67 8.13 6.60
CA MET A 317 21.39 7.89 5.35
C MET A 317 21.99 9.18 4.79
N LEU A 318 21.22 10.27 4.76
CA LEU A 318 21.70 11.57 4.28
C LEU A 318 22.85 12.12 5.13
N GLU A 319 22.79 11.93 6.47
CA GLU A 319 23.90 12.31 7.34
C GLU A 319 25.18 11.53 7.01
N LEU A 320 25.09 10.21 6.77
CA LEU A 320 26.22 9.38 6.36
C LEU A 320 26.78 9.78 4.98
N LEU A 321 25.92 10.26 4.09
CA LEU A 321 26.30 10.80 2.77
C LEU A 321 26.81 12.26 2.84
N ASN A 322 26.84 12.89 4.03
CA ASN A 322 27.14 14.31 4.23
C ASN A 322 26.21 15.25 3.45
N ILE A 323 24.96 14.88 3.30
CA ILE A 323 23.90 15.67 2.65
C ILE A 323 22.93 16.19 3.73
N GLU A 324 22.62 17.49 3.67
CA GLU A 324 21.64 18.07 4.57
C GLU A 324 20.22 17.56 4.25
N LYS A 325 19.48 17.13 5.27
CA LYS A 325 18.10 16.72 5.08
C LYS A 325 17.22 17.91 4.68
N THR A 326 16.22 17.66 3.85
CA THR A 326 15.28 18.70 3.43
C THR A 326 14.27 19.02 4.53
N LYS A 327 13.63 20.18 4.45
CA LYS A 327 12.62 20.65 5.43
C LYS A 327 11.35 19.80 5.43
N GLU A 328 11.08 19.09 4.33
CA GLU A 328 9.94 18.19 4.16
C GLU A 328 10.10 16.86 4.93
N MET A 329 11.31 16.54 5.38
CA MET A 329 11.59 15.33 6.14
C MET A 329 11.38 15.57 7.64
N ASP A 330 10.35 14.97 8.23
CA ASP A 330 10.04 15.06 9.66
C ASP A 330 11.00 14.26 10.55
N GLY A 331 11.61 13.21 10.00
CA GLY A 331 12.53 12.33 10.72
C GLY A 331 13.81 13.05 11.16
N LYS A 332 14.52 12.41 12.08
CA LYS A 332 15.82 12.88 12.61
C LYS A 332 16.81 11.73 12.53
N SER A 333 18.07 12.02 12.22
CA SER A 333 19.11 10.99 12.25
C SER A 333 19.09 10.18 13.56
N LEU A 334 19.30 8.88 13.43
CA LEU A 334 19.41 7.94 14.55
C LEU A 334 20.81 7.99 15.18
N ILE A 335 21.79 8.60 14.52
CA ILE A 335 23.16 8.75 15.05
C ILE A 335 23.16 9.80 16.16
N ILE A 336 23.76 9.44 17.31
CA ILE A 336 24.03 10.37 18.42
C ILE A 336 25.44 10.91 18.24
N LYS A 337 25.55 12.22 18.10
CA LYS A 337 26.84 12.95 18.08
C LYS A 337 27.39 13.15 19.48
#